data_0d0c9135ee72573b365b164d94e60b88
#
_entry.id   0d0c9135ee72573b365b164d94e60b88
#
_cell.length_a   1.000
_cell.length_b   1.000
_cell.length_c   1.000
_cell.angle_alpha   90.00
_cell.angle_beta   90.00
_cell.angle_gamma   90.00
#
_symmetry.space_group_name_H-M   'P 1'
#
loop_
_entity.id
_entity.type
_entity.pdbx_description
1 polymer ?
#
loop_
_entity_poly.entity_id
_entity_poly.type
_entity_poly.pdbx_seq_one_letter_code
_entity_poly.pdbx_strand_id
1 'polypeptide(L)'
;QMIMKSLSFFPGMMGMMGGMMGRGRNNLPLGSEYEILKISIDKAGSNNFQLPQKLAVFNKLDPATAVNRNNPRTFRFFMRRMQWTINGRTWEMTGVTEEETVKLDTTEIWEIVNSGGGMMGNGNMMGERGRMRDRGEMEGDKGMMGGGMQMPHPFHIHHLQFNILERDVSGVDSRIWNSVKDGFIDEGWQDTVLLMP
;
A
#
# COMPACT_ATOMS: atom_id res chain seq x y z
N GLN A 1 29.89 -18.96 4.01
CA GLN A 1 28.64 -18.99 3.30
C GLN A 1 27.64 -18.06 3.99
N MET A 2 26.96 -17.21 3.22
CA MET A 2 25.88 -16.35 3.69
C MET A 2 24.63 -16.65 2.87
N ILE A 3 23.47 -16.57 3.50
CA ILE A 3 22.18 -16.77 2.84
C ILE A 3 21.34 -15.52 3.10
N MET A 4 20.90 -14.90 2.02
CA MET A 4 19.91 -13.82 2.07
C MET A 4 18.52 -14.46 1.96
N LYS A 5 17.64 -14.12 2.88
CA LYS A 5 16.27 -14.65 2.94
C LYS A 5 15.27 -13.50 2.92
N SER A 6 14.08 -13.76 2.42
CA SER A 6 12.92 -12.92 2.72
C SER A 6 12.58 -13.05 4.21
N LEU A 7 12.01 -12.02 4.80
CA LEU A 7 11.41 -12.14 6.12
C LEU A 7 9.99 -12.72 5.99
N SER A 8 9.56 -13.45 7.03
CA SER A 8 8.16 -13.85 7.13
C SER A 8 7.29 -12.63 7.47
N PHE A 9 6.05 -12.62 6.99
CA PHE A 9 5.07 -11.60 7.34
C PHE A 9 3.70 -12.21 7.61
N PHE A 10 2.86 -11.50 8.37
CA PHE A 10 1.50 -11.93 8.63
C PHE A 10 0.57 -11.54 7.48
N PRO A 11 0.06 -12.51 6.68
CA PRO A 11 -0.68 -12.21 5.46
C PRO A 11 -2.16 -11.85 5.69
N GLY A 12 -2.63 -11.84 6.94
CA GLY A 12 -4.02 -11.55 7.25
C GLY A 12 -5.01 -12.47 6.53
N MET A 13 -6.12 -11.91 6.10
CA MET A 13 -7.18 -12.65 5.40
C MET A 13 -6.73 -13.21 4.04
N MET A 14 -5.75 -12.59 3.39
CA MET A 14 -5.19 -13.11 2.12
C MET A 14 -4.58 -14.50 2.28
N GLY A 15 -3.94 -14.78 3.43
CA GLY A 15 -3.39 -16.10 3.72
C GLY A 15 -4.46 -17.19 3.81
N MET A 16 -5.63 -16.88 4.34
CA MET A 16 -6.76 -17.80 4.40
C MET A 16 -7.32 -18.11 3.01
N MET A 17 -7.47 -17.11 2.15
CA MET A 17 -8.00 -17.30 0.80
C MET A 17 -7.02 -18.00 -0.15
N GLY A 18 -5.73 -17.70 -0.05
CA GLY A 18 -4.67 -18.39 -0.82
C GLY A 18 -4.61 -19.88 -0.52
N GLY A 19 -4.84 -20.28 0.72
CA GLY A 19 -4.94 -21.68 1.12
C GLY A 19 -6.15 -22.42 0.54
N MET A 20 -7.20 -21.69 0.19
CA MET A 20 -8.44 -22.26 -0.36
C MET A 20 -8.42 -22.37 -1.90
N MET A 21 -7.75 -21.45 -2.59
CA MET A 21 -7.70 -21.41 -4.05
C MET A 21 -6.48 -22.10 -4.68
N GLY A 22 -5.44 -22.40 -3.91
CA GLY A 22 -4.17 -22.87 -4.45
C GLY A 22 -3.54 -24.04 -3.69
N ARG A 23 -4.20 -25.17 -3.58
CA ARG A 23 -3.55 -26.42 -3.17
C ARG A 23 -2.71 -27.01 -4.32
N GLY A 24 -1.82 -26.23 -4.90
CA GLY A 24 -0.69 -26.76 -5.64
C GLY A 24 0.32 -27.35 -4.64
N ARG A 25 0.70 -28.58 -4.84
CA ARG A 25 1.53 -29.40 -3.93
C ARG A 25 2.91 -28.83 -3.57
N ASN A 26 3.34 -27.69 -4.15
CA ASN A 26 4.71 -27.17 -4.05
C ASN A 26 4.82 -25.66 -3.79
N ASN A 27 3.75 -24.97 -3.39
CA ASN A 27 3.83 -23.54 -3.13
C ASN A 27 4.05 -23.28 -1.64
N LEU A 28 5.01 -22.41 -1.33
CA LEU A 28 5.18 -21.90 0.02
C LEU A 28 3.90 -21.15 0.45
N PRO A 29 3.46 -21.30 1.70
CA PRO A 29 2.36 -20.50 2.22
C PRO A 29 2.66 -19.02 2.10
N LEU A 30 1.63 -18.21 1.81
CA LEU A 30 1.78 -16.77 1.76
C LEU A 30 2.32 -16.23 3.10
N GLY A 31 3.31 -15.35 3.04
CA GLY A 31 3.99 -14.82 4.22
C GLY A 31 5.13 -15.69 4.78
N SER A 32 5.43 -16.84 4.17
CA SER A 32 6.58 -17.65 4.58
C SER A 32 7.90 -17.03 4.15
N GLU A 33 8.94 -17.21 4.95
CA GLU A 33 10.30 -16.87 4.52
C GLU A 33 10.79 -17.86 3.44
N TYR A 34 11.66 -17.39 2.57
CA TYR A 34 12.36 -18.21 1.57
C TYR A 34 13.76 -17.66 1.28
N GLU A 35 14.64 -18.52 0.80
CA GLU A 35 16.00 -18.16 0.42
C GLU A 35 15.98 -17.42 -0.94
N ILE A 36 16.55 -16.22 -0.97
CA ILE A 36 16.62 -15.36 -2.16
C ILE A 36 17.96 -15.54 -2.85
N LEU A 37 19.07 -15.53 -2.07
CA LEU A 37 20.42 -15.54 -2.57
C LEU A 37 21.35 -16.31 -1.62
N LYS A 38 22.20 -17.14 -2.19
CA LYS A 38 23.28 -17.82 -1.49
C LYS A 38 24.62 -17.28 -1.98
N ILE A 39 25.40 -16.75 -1.05
CA ILE A 39 26.74 -16.22 -1.33
C ILE A 39 27.77 -17.20 -0.77
N SER A 40 28.63 -17.72 -1.65
CA SER A 40 29.79 -18.53 -1.26
C SER A 40 31.05 -17.69 -1.33
N ILE A 41 31.85 -17.72 -0.29
CA ILE A 41 33.13 -17.01 -0.21
C ILE A 41 34.21 -18.05 -0.44
N ASP A 42 34.89 -17.97 -1.58
CA ASP A 42 35.90 -18.96 -2.00
C ASP A 42 37.30 -18.60 -1.51
N LYS A 43 37.56 -17.32 -1.24
CA LYS A 43 38.88 -16.85 -0.83
C LYS A 43 38.74 -15.88 0.33
N ALA A 44 39.65 -16.00 1.31
CA ALA A 44 39.82 -14.98 2.32
C ALA A 44 40.56 -13.78 1.69
N GLY A 45 40.05 -12.59 1.91
CA GLY A 45 40.65 -11.35 1.53
C GLY A 45 40.77 -10.42 2.75
N SER A 46 41.78 -9.54 2.76
CA SER A 46 41.82 -8.43 3.69
C SER A 46 41.07 -7.25 3.10
N ASN A 47 40.05 -6.78 3.78
CA ASN A 47 39.33 -5.59 3.38
C ASN A 47 39.19 -4.67 4.59
N ASN A 48 39.75 -3.46 4.46
CA ASN A 48 39.67 -2.40 5.49
C ASN A 48 38.46 -1.46 5.22
N PHE A 49 37.52 -1.86 4.36
CA PHE A 49 36.35 -1.06 4.08
C PHE A 49 35.46 -0.93 5.33
N GLN A 50 35.24 0.32 5.74
CA GLN A 50 34.24 0.64 6.76
C GLN A 50 33.03 1.25 6.12
N LEU A 51 31.86 0.69 6.44
CA LEU A 51 30.61 1.26 5.98
C LEU A 51 30.44 2.66 6.58
N PRO A 52 30.27 3.72 5.77
CA PRO A 52 30.05 5.05 6.30
C PRO A 52 28.72 5.10 7.07
N GLN A 53 28.69 5.88 8.14
CA GLN A 53 27.46 6.05 8.94
C GLN A 53 26.32 6.67 8.14
N LYS A 54 26.63 7.47 7.12
CA LYS A 54 25.66 8.09 6.24
C LYS A 54 26.06 7.82 4.79
N LEU A 55 25.22 7.08 4.08
CA LEU A 55 25.48 6.67 2.70
C LEU A 55 25.21 7.77 1.69
N ALA A 56 24.19 8.61 1.94
CA ALA A 56 23.80 9.70 1.06
C ALA A 56 23.24 10.89 1.84
N VAL A 57 23.35 12.05 1.24
CA VAL A 57 22.65 13.26 1.65
C VAL A 57 21.69 13.62 0.52
N PHE A 58 20.42 13.76 0.84
CA PHE A 58 19.41 14.20 -0.12
C PHE A 58 18.60 15.36 0.46
N ASN A 59 18.18 16.25 -0.42
CA ASN A 59 17.32 17.35 -0.05
C ASN A 59 15.87 16.90 -0.20
N LYS A 60 15.10 17.00 0.88
CA LYS A 60 13.64 16.80 0.82
C LYS A 60 12.99 18.03 0.20
N LEU A 61 11.90 17.81 -0.51
CA LEU A 61 11.02 18.88 -0.94
C LEU A 61 10.38 19.54 0.29
N ASP A 62 10.29 20.87 0.28
CA ASP A 62 9.59 21.61 1.33
C ASP A 62 8.08 21.59 1.03
N PRO A 63 7.25 20.94 1.86
CA PRO A 63 5.80 20.91 1.67
C PRO A 63 5.16 22.30 1.63
N ALA A 64 5.77 23.29 2.27
CA ALA A 64 5.28 24.67 2.27
C ALA A 64 5.30 25.32 0.87
N THR A 65 6.15 24.81 -0.03
CA THR A 65 6.26 25.30 -1.40
C THR A 65 5.24 24.70 -2.36
N ALA A 66 4.51 23.67 -1.93
CA ALA A 66 3.51 23.00 -2.76
C ALA A 66 2.35 23.95 -3.11
N VAL A 67 1.98 23.96 -4.40
CA VAL A 67 0.90 24.84 -4.90
C VAL A 67 -0.47 24.49 -4.33
N ASN A 68 -0.64 23.25 -3.89
CA ASN A 68 -1.88 22.73 -3.31
C ASN A 68 -1.75 22.36 -1.81
N ARG A 69 -0.80 22.99 -1.08
CA ARG A 69 -0.52 22.65 0.33
C ARG A 69 -1.73 22.65 1.26
N ASN A 70 -2.73 23.50 0.98
CA ASN A 70 -3.94 23.63 1.78
C ASN A 70 -5.08 22.69 1.31
N ASN A 71 -4.91 22.03 0.17
CA ASN A 71 -5.89 21.13 -0.42
C ASN A 71 -5.16 20.07 -1.23
N PRO A 72 -4.53 19.07 -0.58
CA PRO A 72 -3.83 17.98 -1.25
C PRO A 72 -4.72 17.28 -2.27
N ARG A 73 -4.13 16.85 -3.37
CA ARG A 73 -4.82 16.06 -4.39
C ARG A 73 -4.98 14.64 -3.90
N THR A 74 -6.21 14.12 -3.86
CA THR A 74 -6.48 12.78 -3.36
C THR A 74 -6.64 11.78 -4.50
N PHE A 75 -5.86 10.71 -4.44
CA PHE A 75 -6.00 9.53 -5.29
C PHE A 75 -6.46 8.34 -4.47
N ARG A 76 -7.67 7.89 -4.71
CA ARG A 76 -8.31 6.81 -3.97
C ARG A 76 -8.36 5.54 -4.81
N PHE A 77 -7.61 4.53 -4.36
CA PHE A 77 -7.57 3.20 -4.98
C PHE A 77 -8.64 2.32 -4.36
N PHE A 78 -9.47 1.74 -5.18
CA PHE A 78 -10.42 0.73 -4.75
C PHE A 78 -10.86 -0.19 -5.90
N MET A 79 -11.28 -1.39 -5.52
CA MET A 79 -11.82 -2.36 -6.47
C MET A 79 -13.34 -2.22 -6.58
N ARG A 80 -13.83 -2.08 -7.80
CA ARG A 80 -15.27 -2.06 -8.10
C ARG A 80 -15.56 -3.07 -9.21
N ARG A 81 -16.50 -3.98 -8.97
CA ARG A 81 -16.89 -5.01 -9.95
C ARG A 81 -15.67 -5.77 -10.53
N MET A 82 -14.77 -6.18 -9.67
CA MET A 82 -13.52 -6.89 -10.03
C MET A 82 -12.53 -6.07 -10.88
N GLN A 83 -12.69 -4.77 -10.96
CA GLN A 83 -11.76 -3.85 -11.62
C GLN A 83 -11.17 -2.86 -10.62
N TRP A 84 -9.88 -2.65 -10.71
CA TRP A 84 -9.21 -1.60 -9.96
C TRP A 84 -9.51 -0.24 -10.59
N THR A 85 -9.77 0.72 -9.74
CA THR A 85 -10.07 2.10 -10.14
C THR A 85 -9.24 3.08 -9.31
N ILE A 86 -8.97 4.24 -9.91
CA ILE A 86 -8.44 5.42 -9.24
C ILE A 86 -9.55 6.47 -9.30
N ASN A 87 -10.00 6.96 -8.14
CA ASN A 87 -11.12 7.91 -8.04
C ASN A 87 -12.40 7.43 -8.79
N GLY A 88 -12.62 6.11 -8.84
CA GLY A 88 -13.77 5.49 -9.51
C GLY A 88 -13.65 5.31 -11.01
N ARG A 89 -12.53 5.71 -11.62
CA ARG A 89 -12.24 5.52 -13.04
C ARG A 89 -11.32 4.32 -13.25
N THR A 90 -11.59 3.53 -14.28
CA THR A 90 -10.66 2.53 -14.81
C THR A 90 -9.64 3.21 -15.70
N TRP A 91 -8.48 2.59 -15.85
CA TRP A 91 -7.44 3.11 -16.73
C TRP A 91 -7.90 3.15 -18.20
N GLU A 92 -7.63 4.28 -18.85
CA GLU A 92 -7.85 4.49 -20.28
C GLU A 92 -6.59 5.10 -20.92
N MET A 93 -6.19 4.61 -22.07
CA MET A 93 -4.94 5.02 -22.72
C MET A 93 -4.89 6.52 -23.03
N THR A 94 -6.00 7.13 -23.37
CA THR A 94 -6.10 8.54 -23.82
C THR A 94 -7.08 9.37 -23.01
N GLY A 95 -7.71 8.77 -22.01
CA GLY A 95 -8.77 9.38 -21.23
C GLY A 95 -8.25 10.21 -20.05
N VAL A 96 -7.39 11.20 -20.29
CA VAL A 96 -6.88 12.09 -19.24
C VAL A 96 -7.93 13.12 -18.86
N THR A 97 -8.12 13.36 -17.56
CA THR A 97 -9.00 14.39 -17.02
C THR A 97 -8.19 15.58 -16.50
N GLU A 98 -8.86 16.70 -16.27
CA GLU A 98 -8.26 17.89 -15.66
C GLU A 98 -7.71 17.55 -14.24
N GLU A 99 -8.42 16.72 -13.49
CA GLU A 99 -7.99 16.27 -12.15
C GLU A 99 -6.71 15.43 -12.17
N GLU A 100 -6.37 14.82 -13.30
CA GLU A 100 -5.17 14.03 -13.50
C GLU A 100 -4.01 14.84 -14.09
N THR A 101 -4.28 16.11 -14.42
CA THR A 101 -3.29 17.00 -15.03
C THR A 101 -2.55 17.79 -13.95
N VAL A 102 -1.23 17.76 -14.01
CA VAL A 102 -0.33 18.51 -13.10
C VAL A 102 0.31 19.64 -13.89
N LYS A 103 0.36 20.83 -13.28
CA LYS A 103 1.01 21.97 -13.90
C LYS A 103 2.53 21.79 -13.92
N LEU A 104 3.14 21.98 -15.08
CA LEU A 104 4.59 21.92 -15.24
C LEU A 104 5.30 22.91 -14.29
N ASP A 105 6.47 22.53 -13.81
CA ASP A 105 7.31 23.33 -12.90
C ASP A 105 6.63 23.65 -11.55
N THR A 106 5.74 22.78 -11.09
CA THR A 106 5.13 22.89 -9.76
C THR A 106 5.40 21.67 -8.91
N THR A 107 5.35 21.86 -7.59
CA THR A 107 5.34 20.78 -6.60
C THR A 107 3.93 20.67 -6.03
N GLU A 108 3.42 19.44 -5.93
CA GLU A 108 2.13 19.16 -5.32
C GLU A 108 2.25 18.18 -4.17
N ILE A 109 1.33 18.25 -3.21
CA ILE A 109 1.10 17.23 -2.19
C ILE A 109 -0.02 16.33 -2.69
N TRP A 110 0.24 15.02 -2.66
CA TRP A 110 -0.75 14.01 -3.01
C TRP A 110 -1.06 13.16 -1.79
N GLU A 111 -2.34 12.94 -1.56
CA GLU A 111 -2.85 11.98 -0.60
C GLU A 111 -3.26 10.72 -1.35
N ILE A 112 -2.60 9.61 -1.07
CA ILE A 112 -2.86 8.35 -1.77
C ILE A 112 -3.51 7.38 -0.79
N VAL A 113 -4.75 6.99 -1.08
CA VAL A 113 -5.59 6.20 -0.17
C VAL A 113 -5.89 4.84 -0.78
N ASN A 114 -5.50 3.78 -0.10
CA ASN A 114 -5.92 2.43 -0.42
C ASN A 114 -7.20 2.10 0.37
N SER A 115 -8.34 2.20 -0.29
CA SER A 115 -9.65 2.01 0.36
C SER A 115 -10.13 0.55 0.34
N GLY A 116 -9.30 -0.36 -0.18
CA GLY A 116 -9.70 -1.76 -0.34
C GLY A 116 -10.78 -1.96 -1.42
N GLY A 117 -11.29 -3.16 -1.53
CA GLY A 117 -12.35 -3.50 -2.49
C GLY A 117 -13.41 -4.39 -1.87
N GLY A 118 -14.66 -3.99 -1.90
CA GLY A 118 -15.79 -4.86 -1.58
C GLY A 118 -16.20 -5.69 -2.79
N MET A 119 -16.34 -6.99 -2.62
CA MET A 119 -16.89 -7.89 -3.65
C MET A 119 -18.35 -7.57 -3.99
N MET A 120 -19.05 -6.94 -3.05
CA MET A 120 -20.39 -6.40 -3.25
C MET A 120 -20.31 -4.88 -3.21
N GLY A 121 -20.60 -4.25 -4.34
CA GLY A 121 -20.72 -2.81 -4.42
C GLY A 121 -21.66 -2.32 -3.32
N ASN A 122 -21.13 -1.60 -2.35
CA ASN A 122 -21.96 -0.88 -1.40
C ASN A 122 -22.62 0.27 -2.18
N GLY A 123 -23.68 -0.08 -2.90
CA GLY A 123 -24.57 0.88 -3.50
C GLY A 123 -25.29 1.59 -2.38
N ASN A 124 -24.69 2.67 -1.87
CA ASN A 124 -25.40 3.65 -1.09
C ASN A 124 -26.34 4.43 -2.05
N MET A 125 -27.33 3.73 -2.60
CA MET A 125 -28.56 4.35 -3.05
C MET A 125 -29.43 4.57 -1.81
N MET A 126 -29.11 5.57 -1.03
CA MET A 126 -30.11 6.13 -0.12
C MET A 126 -31.08 6.97 -0.93
N GLY A 127 -32.06 6.29 -1.51
CA GLY A 127 -33.37 6.84 -1.73
C GLY A 127 -34.04 7.00 -0.38
N GLU A 128 -34.24 8.24 -0.03
CA GLU A 128 -35.12 8.71 1.04
C GLU A 128 -36.48 8.04 0.98
N ARG A 129 -36.82 7.22 1.97
CA ARG A 129 -38.15 7.00 2.58
C ARG A 129 -38.20 5.68 3.34
N GLY A 130 -38.43 5.79 4.64
CA GLY A 130 -38.89 4.65 5.44
C GLY A 130 -38.45 4.68 6.90
N ARG A 131 -39.12 5.51 7.72
CA ARG A 131 -39.19 5.32 9.18
C ARG A 131 -39.69 3.90 9.45
N MET A 132 -39.00 3.15 10.32
CA MET A 132 -39.64 2.44 11.42
C MET A 132 -38.68 1.61 12.26
N ARG A 133 -38.75 1.94 13.59
CA ARG A 133 -38.61 1.09 14.80
C ARG A 133 -37.24 0.58 15.22
N ASP A 134 -36.77 1.31 16.18
CA ASP A 134 -36.29 0.89 17.52
C ASP A 134 -36.38 -0.62 17.79
N ARG A 135 -35.22 -1.25 17.98
CA ARG A 135 -35.05 -2.39 18.90
C ARG A 135 -33.57 -2.74 19.10
N GLY A 136 -33.11 -2.47 20.33
CA GLY A 136 -32.17 -3.35 21.03
C GLY A 136 -30.70 -3.18 20.68
N GLU A 137 -30.00 -2.54 21.57
CA GLU A 137 -28.56 -2.65 21.74
C GLU A 137 -28.14 -4.13 21.75
N MET A 138 -27.46 -4.55 20.70
CA MET A 138 -26.53 -5.67 20.77
C MET A 138 -25.15 -5.14 20.36
N GLU A 139 -24.36 -4.87 21.35
CA GLU A 139 -22.90 -4.77 21.27
C GLU A 139 -22.39 -6.15 20.81
N GLY A 140 -22.24 -6.33 19.53
CA GLY A 140 -21.82 -7.57 18.88
C GLY A 140 -20.97 -7.25 17.68
N ASP A 141 -19.66 -7.40 17.87
CA ASP A 141 -18.63 -7.72 16.88
C ASP A 141 -18.83 -7.12 15.47
N LYS A 142 -18.37 -5.89 15.30
CA LYS A 142 -18.27 -5.21 13.99
C LYS A 142 -17.16 -5.79 13.10
N GLY A 143 -16.92 -7.07 13.13
CA GLY A 143 -15.84 -7.63 12.40
C GLY A 143 -16.17 -8.89 11.67
N MET A 144 -16.75 -8.96 10.54
CA MET A 144 -16.45 -10.04 9.59
C MET A 144 -17.16 -9.99 8.23
N MET A 145 -18.13 -9.11 8.00
CA MET A 145 -18.85 -9.14 6.70
C MET A 145 -18.84 -7.81 5.92
N GLY A 146 -18.18 -6.77 6.42
CA GLY A 146 -18.14 -5.46 5.75
C GLY A 146 -16.78 -5.10 5.14
N GLY A 147 -15.73 -5.83 5.45
CA GLY A 147 -14.38 -5.60 4.93
C GLY A 147 -14.23 -6.20 3.55
N GLY A 148 -14.31 -5.38 2.51
CA GLY A 148 -13.88 -5.78 1.18
C GLY A 148 -12.43 -6.30 1.23
N MET A 149 -12.04 -7.06 0.21
CA MET A 149 -10.71 -7.65 0.12
C MET A 149 -9.66 -6.52 0.10
N GLN A 150 -9.15 -6.20 1.28
CA GLN A 150 -8.10 -5.20 1.46
C GLN A 150 -6.76 -5.85 1.14
N MET A 151 -6.12 -5.40 0.08
CA MET A 151 -4.81 -5.88 -0.33
C MET A 151 -3.81 -4.73 -0.33
N PRO A 152 -2.56 -4.96 0.08
CA PRO A 152 -1.50 -4.00 -0.17
C PRO A 152 -1.41 -3.71 -1.66
N HIS A 153 -1.23 -2.45 -2.02
CA HIS A 153 -1.19 -2.02 -3.41
C HIS A 153 0.04 -1.17 -3.68
N PRO A 154 0.95 -1.58 -4.59
CA PRO A 154 2.07 -0.73 -4.97
C PRO A 154 1.54 0.43 -5.82
N PHE A 155 1.95 1.65 -5.46
CA PHE A 155 1.76 2.84 -6.26
C PHE A 155 3.10 3.23 -6.88
N HIS A 156 3.14 3.36 -8.19
CA HIS A 156 4.33 3.74 -8.96
C HIS A 156 4.03 4.91 -9.89
N ILE A 157 4.99 5.84 -9.96
CA ILE A 157 4.94 6.97 -10.89
C ILE A 157 6.11 6.87 -11.85
N HIS A 158 5.82 7.03 -13.15
CA HIS A 158 6.84 7.14 -14.18
C HIS A 158 7.39 8.57 -14.27
N HIS A 159 8.66 8.70 -14.65
CA HIS A 159 9.39 9.94 -14.95
C HIS A 159 9.64 10.89 -13.77
N LEU A 160 9.00 10.70 -12.65
CA LEU A 160 9.15 11.55 -11.47
C LEU A 160 9.51 10.73 -10.24
N GLN A 161 10.10 11.41 -9.29
CA GLN A 161 10.32 10.89 -7.94
C GLN A 161 9.59 11.76 -6.94
N PHE A 162 9.24 11.19 -5.80
CA PHE A 162 8.56 11.88 -4.72
C PHE A 162 9.21 11.63 -3.38
N ASN A 163 8.89 12.45 -2.39
CA ASN A 163 9.20 12.19 -0.99
C ASN A 163 7.93 11.80 -0.25
N ILE A 164 8.03 10.81 0.62
CA ILE A 164 6.94 10.45 1.53
C ILE A 164 6.98 11.42 2.71
N LEU A 165 5.89 12.12 2.96
CA LEU A 165 5.75 13.06 4.07
C LEU A 165 5.36 12.33 5.34
N GLU A 166 4.30 11.52 5.24
CA GLU A 166 3.79 10.72 6.34
C GLU A 166 3.05 9.48 5.81
N ARG A 167 2.80 8.54 6.70
CA ARG A 167 2.05 7.33 6.43
C ARG A 167 1.01 7.13 7.53
N ASP A 168 -0.26 7.20 7.16
CA ASP A 168 -1.34 6.83 8.07
C ASP A 168 -1.60 5.32 7.98
N VAL A 169 -1.44 4.65 9.09
CA VAL A 169 -1.65 3.20 9.24
C VAL A 169 -2.71 2.90 10.29
N SER A 170 -3.47 3.90 10.72
CA SER A 170 -4.49 3.75 11.78
C SER A 170 -5.59 2.74 11.41
N GLY A 171 -5.87 2.57 10.11
CA GLY A 171 -6.81 1.58 9.58
C GLY A 171 -6.25 0.18 9.35
N VAL A 172 -4.94 -0.01 9.49
CA VAL A 172 -4.27 -1.29 9.20
C VAL A 172 -4.31 -2.21 10.41
N ASP A 173 -4.63 -3.50 10.21
CA ASP A 173 -4.50 -4.50 11.28
C ASP A 173 -3.08 -4.46 11.87
N SER A 174 -2.99 -4.28 13.17
CA SER A 174 -1.71 -4.09 13.87
C SER A 174 -0.75 -5.28 13.72
N ARG A 175 -1.28 -6.50 13.55
CA ARG A 175 -0.45 -7.71 13.32
C ARG A 175 0.17 -7.67 11.93
N ILE A 176 -0.58 -7.21 10.93
CA ILE A 176 -0.07 -7.03 9.57
C ILE A 176 1.01 -5.95 9.61
N TRP A 177 0.69 -4.77 10.13
CA TRP A 177 1.63 -3.66 10.19
C TRP A 177 2.92 -4.02 10.93
N ASN A 178 2.81 -4.57 12.12
CA ASN A 178 3.98 -4.95 12.92
C ASN A 178 4.87 -6.01 12.26
N SER A 179 4.34 -6.82 11.35
CA SER A 179 5.14 -7.83 10.65
C SER A 179 5.93 -7.26 9.47
N VAL A 180 5.61 -6.06 8.98
CA VAL A 180 6.22 -5.48 7.77
C VAL A 180 6.84 -4.10 7.97
N LYS A 181 6.51 -3.38 9.05
CA LYS A 181 6.87 -1.97 9.27
C LYS A 181 8.38 -1.68 9.16
N ASP A 182 9.21 -2.63 9.59
CA ASP A 182 10.67 -2.46 9.57
C ASP A 182 11.25 -2.55 8.14
N GLY A 183 10.45 -2.97 7.16
CA GLY A 183 10.79 -2.98 5.74
C GLY A 183 10.44 -1.68 5.01
N PHE A 184 9.71 -0.75 5.65
CA PHE A 184 9.38 0.54 5.06
C PHE A 184 10.48 1.56 5.33
N ILE A 185 11.06 2.07 4.24
CA ILE A 185 12.05 3.14 4.27
C ILE A 185 11.42 4.33 3.55
N ASP A 186 10.81 5.24 4.34
CA ASP A 186 10.10 6.41 3.80
C ASP A 186 11.02 7.63 3.65
N GLU A 187 12.34 7.45 3.83
CA GLU A 187 13.33 8.48 3.61
C GLU A 187 13.86 8.45 2.18
N GLY A 188 14.19 9.64 1.66
CA GLY A 188 14.79 9.78 0.34
C GLY A 188 13.78 9.95 -0.78
N TRP A 189 14.30 9.85 -2.00
CA TRP A 189 13.53 9.92 -3.22
C TRP A 189 12.98 8.53 -3.56
N GLN A 190 11.69 8.46 -3.81
CA GLN A 190 10.96 7.25 -4.15
C GLN A 190 10.30 7.42 -5.51
N ASP A 191 10.15 6.35 -6.25
CA ASP A 191 9.31 6.24 -7.45
C ASP A 191 8.15 5.26 -7.24
N THR A 192 8.25 4.46 -6.18
CA THR A 192 7.27 3.45 -5.82
C THR A 192 7.06 3.43 -4.31
N VAL A 193 5.82 3.30 -3.89
CA VAL A 193 5.44 3.14 -2.49
C VAL A 193 4.39 2.04 -2.34
N LEU A 194 4.54 1.19 -1.32
CA LEU A 194 3.52 0.21 -0.98
C LEU A 194 2.48 0.86 -0.06
N LEU A 195 1.24 0.87 -0.53
CA LEU A 195 0.08 1.30 0.24
C LEU A 195 -0.45 0.10 1.01
N MET A 196 -0.57 0.25 2.31
CA MET A 196 -1.23 -0.75 3.14
C MET A 196 -2.75 -0.61 3.02
N PRO A 197 -3.50 -1.70 3.25
CA PRO A 197 -4.96 -1.69 3.15
C PRO A 197 -5.63 -0.86 4.23
#